data_3c809b319da00602b6f7da996d81ebf4
#
_entry.id   3c809b319da00602b6f7da996d81ebf4
#
_cell.length_a   1.000
_cell.length_b   1.000
_cell.length_c   1.000
_cell.angle_alpha   90.00
_cell.angle_beta   90.00
_cell.angle_gamma   90.00
#
_symmetry.space_group_name_H-M   'P 1'
#
loop_
_entity.id
_entity.type
_entity.pdbx_description
1 polymer ?
#
loop_
_entity_poly.entity_id
_entity_poly.type
_entity_poly.pdbx_seq_one_letter_code
_entity_poly.pdbx_strand_id
1 'polypeptide(L)'
;DRSGSMDGEKFRQAQQALDYILSHLNPGDRFNIITFSTGTERYANRLRPADYAGNARTWVNGLRAEGSTDINRALLEAADMVDDDRPTYLIFLTDGLPTEGVTDSERILSNFAGAASPDLRLFVFGVGYDVDTYLLDSLAQGHHGSSSYVLPEDRLDELLSTFYARISTPVLTGLALDFDGLVTYDLYPSPL
;
A
#
# COMPACT_ATOMS: atom_id res chain seq x y z
N ASP A 1 2.26 -8.50 1.33
CA ASP A 1 2.10 -9.90 0.95
C ASP A 1 3.23 -10.75 1.49
N ARG A 2 2.90 -11.90 2.10
CA ARG A 2 3.86 -12.93 2.49
C ARG A 2 3.40 -14.33 2.00
N SER A 3 2.62 -14.38 0.92
CA SER A 3 2.24 -15.65 0.30
C SER A 3 3.46 -16.44 -0.17
N GLY A 4 3.27 -17.76 -0.42
CA GLY A 4 4.35 -18.64 -0.81
C GLY A 4 5.07 -18.24 -2.10
N SER A 5 4.39 -17.55 -3.03
CA SER A 5 4.97 -17.02 -4.28
C SER A 5 5.99 -15.92 -4.05
N MET A 6 5.90 -15.22 -2.92
CA MET A 6 6.88 -14.21 -2.50
C MET A 6 8.23 -14.80 -2.05
N ASP A 7 8.31 -16.10 -1.77
CA ASP A 7 9.52 -16.69 -1.19
C ASP A 7 10.80 -16.39 -1.98
N GLY A 8 11.90 -16.23 -1.25
CA GLY A 8 13.21 -15.95 -1.80
C GLY A 8 13.53 -14.45 -1.94
N GLU A 9 14.02 -14.05 -3.11
CA GLU A 9 14.54 -12.70 -3.36
C GLU A 9 13.47 -11.61 -3.24
N LYS A 10 12.26 -11.85 -3.76
CA LYS A 10 11.14 -10.89 -3.69
C LYS A 10 10.80 -10.52 -2.25
N PHE A 11 10.66 -11.53 -1.39
CA PHE A 11 10.34 -11.29 0.02
C PHE A 11 11.47 -10.58 0.76
N ARG A 12 12.72 -10.93 0.47
CA ARG A 12 13.89 -10.27 1.03
C ARG A 12 13.96 -8.79 0.63
N GLN A 13 13.70 -8.47 -0.63
CA GLN A 13 13.66 -7.09 -1.10
C GLN A 13 12.50 -6.30 -0.49
N ALA A 14 11.32 -6.93 -0.33
CA ALA A 14 10.19 -6.32 0.35
C ALA A 14 10.52 -6.00 1.83
N GLN A 15 11.19 -6.93 2.53
CA GLN A 15 11.67 -6.67 3.90
C GLN A 15 12.68 -5.52 3.96
N GLN A 16 13.63 -5.45 3.03
CA GLN A 16 14.60 -4.35 2.95
C GLN A 16 13.95 -3.00 2.69
N ALA A 17 12.99 -2.95 1.76
CA ALA A 17 12.24 -1.74 1.47
C ALA A 17 11.43 -1.27 2.70
N LEU A 18 10.77 -2.19 3.39
CA LEU A 18 10.04 -1.87 4.61
C LEU A 18 10.97 -1.43 5.75
N ASP A 19 12.14 -2.04 5.87
CA ASP A 19 13.20 -1.63 6.80
C ASP A 19 13.66 -0.19 6.52
N TYR A 20 13.84 0.15 5.24
CA TYR A 20 14.14 1.53 4.82
C TYR A 20 13.03 2.49 5.22
N ILE A 21 11.78 2.21 4.89
CA ILE A 21 10.62 3.06 5.23
C ILE A 21 10.57 3.30 6.75
N LEU A 22 10.65 2.24 7.53
CA LEU A 22 10.61 2.32 9.00
C LEU A 22 11.75 3.14 9.59
N SER A 23 12.92 3.12 8.95
CA SER A 23 14.09 3.91 9.41
C SER A 23 14.02 5.39 9.02
N HIS A 24 13.09 5.77 8.13
CA HIS A 24 12.93 7.13 7.61
C HIS A 24 11.57 7.78 7.97
N LEU A 25 10.81 7.17 8.88
CA LEU A 25 9.59 7.79 9.40
C LEU A 25 9.91 9.11 10.11
N ASN A 26 9.07 10.13 9.87
CA ASN A 26 9.20 11.39 10.59
C ASN A 26 8.76 11.24 12.05
N PRO A 27 9.27 12.05 12.99
CA PRO A 27 8.94 11.94 14.41
C PRO A 27 7.43 12.06 14.73
N GLY A 28 6.66 12.70 13.86
CA GLY A 28 5.21 12.85 14.00
C GLY A 28 4.38 11.76 13.32
N ASP A 29 5.02 10.87 12.57
CA ASP A 29 4.32 9.82 11.83
C ASP A 29 3.78 8.74 12.78
N ARG A 30 2.67 8.13 12.36
CA ARG A 30 2.13 6.90 12.93
C ARG A 30 2.10 5.84 11.84
N PHE A 31 2.35 4.61 12.21
CA PHE A 31 2.39 3.51 11.27
C PHE A 31 1.82 2.21 11.85
N ASN A 32 1.45 1.31 10.99
CA ASN A 32 1.27 -0.11 11.29
C ASN A 32 1.72 -0.96 10.10
N ILE A 33 1.86 -2.24 10.32
CA ILE A 33 2.20 -3.22 9.29
C ILE A 33 1.18 -4.35 9.39
N ILE A 34 0.60 -4.68 8.25
CA ILE A 34 -0.27 -5.85 8.10
C ILE A 34 0.40 -6.78 7.10
N THR A 35 0.69 -7.98 7.51
CA THR A 35 1.12 -9.03 6.62
C THR A 35 -0.05 -9.95 6.31
N PHE A 36 -0.10 -10.45 5.09
CA PHE A 36 -1.17 -11.34 4.67
C PHE A 36 -0.66 -12.49 3.81
N SER A 37 -1.35 -13.61 3.95
CA SER A 37 -1.25 -14.80 3.13
C SER A 37 -2.61 -15.49 3.13
N THR A 38 -2.78 -16.71 3.61
CA THR A 38 -4.08 -17.35 3.88
C THR A 38 -4.88 -16.60 4.95
N GLY A 39 -4.19 -15.89 5.82
CA GLY A 39 -4.75 -15.00 6.84
C GLY A 39 -3.92 -13.73 6.96
N THR A 40 -4.27 -12.92 7.93
CA THR A 40 -3.59 -11.65 8.21
C THR A 40 -2.92 -11.67 9.59
N GLU A 41 -1.82 -10.95 9.71
CA GLU A 41 -1.14 -10.71 10.98
C GLU A 41 -0.77 -9.22 11.06
N ARG A 42 -1.12 -8.58 12.18
CA ARG A 42 -0.86 -7.15 12.43
C ARG A 42 0.34 -7.02 13.36
N TYR A 43 1.25 -6.10 13.05
CA TYR A 43 2.33 -5.73 13.97
C TYR A 43 1.77 -5.20 15.29
N ALA A 44 0.70 -4.41 15.23
CA ALA A 44 0.03 -3.86 16.40
C ALA A 44 -1.50 -3.73 16.17
N ASN A 45 -2.28 -3.68 17.25
CA ASN A 45 -3.73 -3.54 17.19
C ASN A 45 -4.21 -2.12 16.81
N ARG A 46 -3.29 -1.15 16.71
CA ARG A 46 -3.53 0.25 16.31
C ARG A 46 -2.27 0.86 15.74
N LEU A 47 -2.40 2.01 15.09
CA LEU A 47 -1.25 2.77 14.62
C LEU A 47 -0.29 3.09 15.76
N ARG A 48 1.00 2.94 15.51
CA ARG A 48 2.08 3.17 16.48
C ARG A 48 2.88 4.40 16.08
N PRO A 49 3.33 5.23 17.04
CA PRO A 49 4.28 6.29 16.77
C PRO A 49 5.59 5.79 16.15
N ALA A 50 6.28 6.65 15.40
CA ALA A 50 7.55 6.33 14.75
C ALA A 50 8.62 5.79 15.71
N ASP A 51 8.57 6.12 16.99
CA ASP A 51 9.50 5.61 18.02
C ASP A 51 9.48 4.07 18.15
N TYR A 52 8.43 3.43 17.69
CA TYR A 52 8.31 1.96 17.66
C TYR A 52 8.92 1.31 16.42
N ALA A 53 9.46 2.09 15.49
CA ALA A 53 10.02 1.60 14.23
C ALA A 53 11.13 0.54 14.44
N GLY A 54 11.99 0.72 15.44
CA GLY A 54 13.03 -0.26 15.76
C GLY A 54 12.48 -1.65 16.11
N ASN A 55 11.39 -1.68 16.90
CA ASN A 55 10.73 -2.95 17.26
C ASN A 55 10.03 -3.57 16.04
N ALA A 56 9.41 -2.74 15.19
CA ALA A 56 8.76 -3.19 13.96
C ALA A 56 9.77 -3.79 12.97
N ARG A 57 10.94 -3.19 12.82
CA ARG A 57 12.03 -3.74 11.99
C ARG A 57 12.46 -5.13 12.46
N THR A 58 12.59 -5.32 13.76
CA THR A 58 12.90 -6.64 14.34
C THR A 58 11.80 -7.66 14.03
N TRP A 59 10.54 -7.25 14.13
CA TRP A 59 9.38 -8.09 13.81
C TRP A 59 9.37 -8.46 12.32
N VAL A 60 9.56 -7.49 11.41
CA VAL A 60 9.63 -7.69 9.96
C VAL A 60 10.73 -8.69 9.57
N ASN A 61 11.90 -8.60 10.19
CA ASN A 61 13.02 -9.50 9.89
C ASN A 61 12.76 -10.96 10.36
N GLY A 62 11.79 -11.16 11.24
CA GLY A 62 11.34 -12.48 11.67
C GLY A 62 10.29 -13.14 10.77
N LEU A 63 9.68 -12.38 9.86
CA LEU A 63 8.63 -12.88 8.98
C LEU A 63 9.16 -13.87 7.94
N ARG A 64 8.27 -14.75 7.47
CA ARG A 64 8.55 -15.72 6.41
C ARG A 64 7.41 -15.75 5.41
N ALA A 65 7.75 -16.05 4.17
CA ALA A 65 6.77 -16.26 3.10
C ALA A 65 6.14 -17.64 3.25
N GLU A 66 4.80 -17.71 3.22
CA GLU A 66 4.02 -18.95 3.31
C GLU A 66 2.53 -18.73 2.99
N GLY A 67 1.83 -19.77 2.56
CA GLY A 67 0.37 -19.77 2.39
C GLY A 67 -0.11 -19.20 1.06
N SER A 68 -1.44 -18.98 0.98
CA SER A 68 -2.18 -18.45 -0.17
C SER A 68 -2.23 -16.91 -0.12
N THR A 69 -3.13 -16.26 -0.89
CA THR A 69 -3.18 -14.79 -1.03
C THR A 69 -4.60 -14.27 -0.82
N ASP A 70 -4.94 -13.81 0.39
CA ASP A 70 -6.23 -13.18 0.72
C ASP A 70 -6.12 -11.64 0.69
N ILE A 71 -6.20 -11.09 -0.52
CA ILE A 71 -6.14 -9.64 -0.78
C ILE A 71 -7.32 -8.91 -0.12
N ASN A 72 -8.53 -9.46 -0.25
CA ASN A 72 -9.73 -8.81 0.26
C ASN A 72 -9.64 -8.57 1.78
N ARG A 73 -9.25 -9.57 2.51
CA ARG A 73 -9.11 -9.47 3.97
C ARG A 73 -8.03 -8.47 4.36
N ALA A 74 -6.88 -8.50 3.70
CA ALA A 74 -5.78 -7.57 3.97
C ALA A 74 -6.19 -6.11 3.80
N LEU A 75 -6.91 -5.80 2.71
CA LEU A 75 -7.40 -4.46 2.43
C LEU A 75 -8.44 -3.99 3.46
N LEU A 76 -9.41 -4.83 3.81
CA LEU A 76 -10.42 -4.50 4.81
C LEU A 76 -9.80 -4.27 6.20
N GLU A 77 -8.81 -5.06 6.58
CA GLU A 77 -8.08 -4.86 7.84
C GLU A 77 -7.24 -3.58 7.84
N ALA A 78 -6.72 -3.18 6.67
CA ALA A 78 -6.00 -1.91 6.54
C ALA A 78 -6.96 -0.72 6.64
N ALA A 79 -8.14 -0.80 6.02
CA ALA A 79 -9.16 0.23 6.11
C ALA A 79 -9.65 0.47 7.55
N ASP A 80 -9.78 -0.60 8.33
CA ASP A 80 -10.19 -0.54 9.77
C ASP A 80 -9.16 0.18 10.68
N MET A 81 -7.94 0.41 10.17
CA MET A 81 -6.87 1.03 10.94
C MET A 81 -6.63 2.51 10.65
N VAL A 82 -7.41 3.11 9.76
CA VAL A 82 -7.24 4.52 9.38
C VAL A 82 -7.65 5.45 10.52
N ASP A 83 -6.78 6.42 10.82
CA ASP A 83 -7.13 7.56 11.68
C ASP A 83 -7.73 8.67 10.80
N ASP A 84 -9.01 9.02 11.00
CA ASP A 84 -9.73 10.01 10.20
C ASP A 84 -9.25 11.47 10.40
N ASP A 85 -8.35 11.71 11.36
CA ASP A 85 -7.82 13.04 11.67
C ASP A 85 -6.52 13.38 10.92
N ARG A 86 -6.03 12.46 10.07
CA ARG A 86 -4.75 12.59 9.35
C ARG A 86 -4.78 11.99 7.96
N PRO A 87 -4.04 12.58 6.99
CA PRO A 87 -3.80 11.92 5.72
C PRO A 87 -3.17 10.54 5.94
N THR A 88 -3.81 9.51 5.39
CA THR A 88 -3.34 8.13 5.51
C THR A 88 -2.85 7.62 4.16
N TYR A 89 -1.65 7.06 4.16
CA TYR A 89 -1.03 6.43 3.01
C TYR A 89 -0.99 4.92 3.24
N LEU A 90 -1.68 4.16 2.40
CA LEU A 90 -1.61 2.71 2.39
C LEU A 90 -0.68 2.27 1.25
N ILE A 91 0.42 1.61 1.60
CA ILE A 91 1.34 1.00 0.65
C ILE A 91 1.01 -0.49 0.61
N PHE A 92 0.48 -0.95 -0.51
CA PHE A 92 0.06 -2.34 -0.72
C PHE A 92 1.00 -3.02 -1.71
N LEU A 93 1.52 -4.19 -1.33
CA LEU A 93 2.45 -4.95 -2.14
C LEU A 93 2.01 -6.41 -2.24
N THR A 94 1.93 -6.92 -3.47
CA THR A 94 1.58 -8.31 -3.78
C THR A 94 2.29 -8.77 -5.06
N ASP A 95 2.56 -10.06 -5.16
CA ASP A 95 3.14 -10.68 -6.36
C ASP A 95 2.19 -11.66 -7.07
N GLY A 96 0.93 -11.70 -6.66
CA GLY A 96 0.00 -12.70 -7.18
C GLY A 96 -1.44 -12.21 -7.35
N LEU A 97 -2.22 -13.17 -7.82
CA LEU A 97 -3.68 -13.10 -7.89
C LEU A 97 -4.29 -13.41 -6.52
N PRO A 98 -5.49 -12.91 -6.20
CA PRO A 98 -6.22 -13.40 -5.02
C PRO A 98 -6.56 -14.88 -5.20
N THR A 99 -6.09 -15.74 -4.27
CA THR A 99 -6.27 -17.19 -4.30
C THR A 99 -7.00 -17.72 -3.07
N GLU A 100 -7.30 -16.85 -2.11
CA GLU A 100 -7.98 -17.18 -0.86
C GLU A 100 -9.09 -16.17 -0.57
N GLY A 101 -10.13 -16.58 0.15
CA GLY A 101 -11.23 -15.71 0.55
C GLY A 101 -12.08 -15.24 -0.64
N VAL A 102 -12.26 -13.93 -0.77
CA VAL A 102 -12.92 -13.32 -1.93
C VAL A 102 -11.89 -13.14 -3.04
N THR A 103 -12.07 -13.85 -4.16
CA THR A 103 -11.14 -13.84 -5.30
C THR A 103 -11.67 -13.06 -6.52
N ASP A 104 -12.94 -12.67 -6.51
CA ASP A 104 -13.55 -11.85 -7.54
C ASP A 104 -13.12 -10.38 -7.39
N SER A 105 -12.46 -9.83 -8.41
CA SER A 105 -11.86 -8.50 -8.38
C SER A 105 -12.90 -7.39 -8.19
N GLU A 106 -14.08 -7.50 -8.83
CA GLU A 106 -15.16 -6.50 -8.66
C GLU A 106 -15.68 -6.47 -7.21
N ARG A 107 -15.80 -7.63 -6.59
CA ARG A 107 -16.22 -7.73 -5.20
C ARG A 107 -15.18 -7.19 -4.24
N ILE A 108 -13.88 -7.43 -4.51
CA ILE A 108 -12.78 -6.86 -3.72
C ILE A 108 -12.83 -5.33 -3.81
N LEU A 109 -12.95 -4.79 -5.02
CA LEU A 109 -13.07 -3.34 -5.27
C LEU A 109 -14.26 -2.74 -4.51
N SER A 110 -15.44 -3.34 -4.64
CA SER A 110 -16.66 -2.89 -3.96
C SER A 110 -16.55 -2.95 -2.44
N ASN A 111 -15.97 -4.02 -1.90
CA ASN A 111 -15.80 -4.20 -0.46
C ASN A 111 -14.84 -3.14 0.10
N PHE A 112 -13.72 -2.92 -0.58
CA PHE A 112 -12.73 -1.94 -0.12
C PHE A 112 -13.25 -0.51 -0.26
N ALA A 113 -13.90 -0.15 -1.38
CA ALA A 113 -14.51 1.16 -1.56
C ALA A 113 -15.57 1.48 -0.50
N GLY A 114 -16.32 0.46 -0.02
CA GLY A 114 -17.29 0.62 1.07
C GLY A 114 -16.67 0.76 2.46
N ALA A 115 -15.42 0.36 2.65
CA ALA A 115 -14.74 0.35 3.95
C ALA A 115 -13.67 1.46 4.08
N ALA A 116 -13.07 1.87 2.97
CA ALA A 116 -11.97 2.84 2.99
C ALA A 116 -12.45 4.26 3.30
N SER A 117 -11.67 4.99 4.10
CA SER A 117 -11.87 6.43 4.31
C SER A 117 -11.65 7.19 3.00
N PRO A 118 -12.44 8.25 2.71
CA PRO A 118 -12.25 9.09 1.52
C PRO A 118 -10.87 9.74 1.42
N ASP A 119 -10.22 9.98 2.55
CA ASP A 119 -8.91 10.62 2.62
C ASP A 119 -7.73 9.63 2.53
N LEU A 120 -8.03 8.33 2.42
CA LEU A 120 -7.01 7.30 2.25
C LEU A 120 -6.43 7.35 0.84
N ARG A 121 -5.10 7.36 0.74
CA ARG A 121 -4.38 7.22 -0.52
C ARG A 121 -3.74 5.85 -0.62
N LEU A 122 -4.08 5.11 -1.66
CA LEU A 122 -3.60 3.74 -1.86
C LEU A 122 -2.56 3.66 -2.97
N PHE A 123 -1.35 3.30 -2.60
CA PHE A 123 -0.24 3.04 -3.52
C PHE A 123 0.02 1.55 -3.63
N VAL A 124 -0.04 1.03 -4.84
CA VAL A 124 0.02 -0.41 -5.10
C VAL A 124 1.29 -0.78 -5.85
N PHE A 125 1.94 -1.83 -5.38
CA PHE A 125 3.13 -2.40 -6.02
C PHE A 125 2.86 -3.87 -6.39
N GLY A 126 2.73 -4.11 -7.69
CA GLY A 126 2.65 -5.47 -8.25
C GLY A 126 4.04 -5.98 -8.57
N VAL A 127 4.41 -7.15 -8.05
CA VAL A 127 5.76 -7.74 -8.20
C VAL A 127 5.72 -8.97 -9.09
N GLY A 128 6.43 -8.93 -10.20
CA GLY A 128 6.45 -10.03 -11.17
C GLY A 128 5.36 -9.94 -12.23
N TYR A 129 5.09 -11.07 -12.89
CA TYR A 129 4.20 -11.12 -14.06
C TYR A 129 2.79 -11.62 -13.75
N ASP A 130 2.59 -12.27 -12.61
CA ASP A 130 1.36 -13.00 -12.28
C ASP A 130 0.41 -12.19 -11.38
N VAL A 131 0.34 -10.88 -11.60
CA VAL A 131 -0.52 -9.96 -10.82
C VAL A 131 -1.80 -9.60 -11.58
N ASP A 132 -2.89 -9.38 -10.84
CA ASP A 132 -4.13 -8.82 -11.39
C ASP A 132 -3.99 -7.31 -11.59
N THR A 133 -3.49 -6.90 -12.76
CA THR A 133 -3.27 -5.49 -13.07
C THR A 133 -4.57 -4.69 -13.06
N TYR A 134 -5.70 -5.30 -13.47
CA TYR A 134 -7.00 -4.64 -13.43
C TYR A 134 -7.42 -4.31 -11.99
N LEU A 135 -7.32 -5.27 -11.09
CA LEU A 135 -7.62 -5.08 -9.67
C LEU A 135 -6.70 -4.00 -9.06
N LEU A 136 -5.39 -4.13 -9.29
CA LEU A 136 -4.39 -3.26 -8.69
C LEU A 136 -4.50 -1.81 -9.18
N ASP A 137 -4.71 -1.60 -10.48
CA ASP A 137 -4.90 -0.26 -11.06
C ASP A 137 -6.20 0.38 -10.58
N SER A 138 -7.30 -0.40 -10.54
CA SER A 138 -8.60 0.09 -10.07
C SER A 138 -8.58 0.47 -8.59
N LEU A 139 -7.89 -0.31 -7.75
CA LEU A 139 -7.67 0.02 -6.34
C LEU A 139 -6.93 1.35 -6.17
N ALA A 140 -5.82 1.52 -6.89
CA ALA A 140 -5.01 2.72 -6.79
C ALA A 140 -5.77 3.97 -7.29
N GLN A 141 -6.41 3.88 -8.47
CA GLN A 141 -7.17 4.99 -9.04
C GLN A 141 -8.37 5.39 -8.19
N GLY A 142 -9.10 4.42 -7.66
CA GLY A 142 -10.25 4.66 -6.80
C GLY A 142 -9.94 5.33 -5.46
N HIS A 143 -8.67 5.32 -5.04
CA HIS A 143 -8.21 5.83 -3.75
C HIS A 143 -7.03 6.80 -3.87
N HIS A 144 -7.06 7.69 -4.86
CA HIS A 144 -6.15 8.83 -5.01
C HIS A 144 -4.65 8.49 -4.99
N GLY A 145 -4.30 7.30 -5.43
CA GLY A 145 -2.93 6.81 -5.46
C GLY A 145 -2.45 6.43 -6.86
N SER A 146 -1.48 5.55 -6.90
CA SER A 146 -0.94 5.03 -8.17
C SER A 146 -0.50 3.59 -8.01
N SER A 147 -0.51 2.85 -9.12
CA SER A 147 0.08 1.51 -9.24
C SER A 147 1.47 1.58 -9.87
N SER A 148 2.31 0.66 -9.47
CA SER A 148 3.65 0.45 -10.05
C SER A 148 3.93 -1.04 -10.15
N TYR A 149 4.54 -1.47 -11.26
CA TYR A 149 4.86 -2.87 -11.50
C TYR A 149 6.36 -3.05 -11.52
N VAL A 150 6.83 -4.03 -10.76
CA VAL A 150 8.25 -4.34 -10.55
C VAL A 150 8.53 -5.69 -11.18
N LEU A 151 9.35 -5.71 -12.21
CA LEU A 151 9.75 -6.94 -12.88
C LEU A 151 10.79 -7.70 -12.05
N PRO A 152 10.97 -9.03 -12.27
CA PRO A 152 11.91 -9.82 -11.49
C PRO A 152 13.36 -9.35 -11.54
N GLU A 153 13.76 -8.65 -12.61
CA GLU A 153 15.07 -8.04 -12.78
C GLU A 153 15.25 -6.69 -12.11
N ASP A 154 14.14 -6.05 -11.69
CA ASP A 154 14.16 -4.74 -11.06
C ASP A 154 14.50 -4.86 -9.55
N ARG A 155 14.94 -3.74 -8.99
CA ARG A 155 15.24 -3.59 -7.57
C ARG A 155 14.02 -3.04 -6.83
N LEU A 156 13.18 -3.92 -6.29
CA LEU A 156 11.99 -3.56 -5.51
C LEU A 156 12.32 -2.65 -4.32
N ASP A 157 13.42 -2.91 -3.64
CA ASP A 157 13.89 -2.11 -2.50
C ASP A 157 14.26 -0.68 -2.92
N GLU A 158 14.91 -0.48 -4.06
CA GLU A 158 15.25 0.85 -4.59
C GLU A 158 13.99 1.61 -5.03
N LEU A 159 13.07 0.93 -5.71
CA LEU A 159 11.82 1.52 -6.17
C LEU A 159 10.96 1.99 -5.01
N LEU A 160 10.73 1.15 -4.00
CA LEU A 160 9.96 1.49 -2.82
C LEU A 160 10.62 2.58 -1.97
N SER A 161 11.95 2.54 -1.84
CA SER A 161 12.70 3.59 -1.12
C SER A 161 12.57 4.95 -1.82
N THR A 162 12.70 4.97 -3.14
CA THR A 162 12.53 6.19 -3.95
C THR A 162 11.10 6.72 -3.88
N PHE A 163 10.12 5.82 -3.95
CA PHE A 163 8.72 6.17 -3.80
C PHE A 163 8.44 6.79 -2.42
N TYR A 164 8.90 6.13 -1.35
CA TYR A 164 8.70 6.63 0.01
C TYR A 164 9.32 8.01 0.21
N ALA A 165 10.52 8.26 -0.30
CA ALA A 165 11.16 9.57 -0.24
C ALA A 165 10.32 10.70 -0.87
N ARG A 166 9.51 10.37 -1.89
CA ARG A 166 8.59 11.35 -2.52
C ARG A 166 7.35 11.64 -1.67
N ILE A 167 6.79 10.65 -1.01
CA ILE A 167 5.56 10.83 -0.22
C ILE A 167 5.82 11.27 1.23
N SER A 168 7.01 11.01 1.76
CA SER A 168 7.36 11.35 3.15
C SER A 168 7.48 12.86 3.43
N THR A 169 7.59 13.66 2.36
CA THR A 169 7.67 15.14 2.47
C THR A 169 6.71 15.77 1.45
N PRO A 170 5.39 15.70 1.67
CA PRO A 170 4.43 16.31 0.76
C PRO A 170 4.63 17.82 0.73
N VAL A 171 4.79 18.39 -0.47
CA VAL A 171 5.01 19.83 -0.67
C VAL A 171 3.69 20.58 -0.79
N LEU A 172 2.67 19.95 -1.37
CA LEU A 172 1.34 20.52 -1.60
C LEU A 172 0.26 19.45 -1.48
N THR A 173 -0.84 19.80 -0.81
CA THR A 173 -2.05 18.96 -0.73
C THR A 173 -3.29 19.82 -0.95
N GLY A 174 -4.36 19.23 -1.49
CA GLY A 174 -5.64 19.92 -1.67
C GLY A 174 -5.57 21.07 -2.67
N LEU A 175 -4.88 20.87 -3.80
CA LEU A 175 -4.81 21.88 -4.86
C LEU A 175 -6.20 22.11 -5.46
N ALA A 176 -6.62 23.36 -5.49
CA ALA A 176 -7.79 23.81 -6.23
C ALA A 176 -7.36 24.86 -7.25
N LEU A 177 -7.84 24.72 -8.48
CA LEU A 177 -7.64 25.70 -9.53
C LEU A 177 -8.92 26.52 -9.70
N ASP A 178 -8.82 27.81 -9.46
CA ASP A 178 -9.88 28.78 -9.78
C ASP A 178 -9.50 29.50 -11.07
N PHE A 179 -10.37 29.42 -12.07
CA PHE A 179 -10.17 30.05 -13.38
C PHE A 179 -10.97 31.35 -13.54
N ASP A 180 -11.44 31.95 -12.43
CA ASP A 180 -12.11 33.22 -12.38
C ASP A 180 -13.28 33.34 -13.39
N GLY A 181 -14.13 32.32 -13.45
CA GLY A 181 -15.31 32.27 -14.32
C GLY A 181 -15.06 31.84 -15.76
N LEU A 182 -13.84 31.48 -16.13
CA LEU A 182 -13.57 30.87 -17.43
C LEU A 182 -14.11 29.44 -17.49
N VAL A 183 -14.74 29.10 -18.59
CA VAL A 183 -15.15 27.70 -18.85
C VAL A 183 -13.94 26.93 -19.33
N THR A 184 -13.53 25.94 -18.54
CA THR A 184 -12.40 25.08 -18.86
C THR A 184 -12.90 23.71 -19.31
N TYR A 185 -12.17 23.09 -20.25
CA TYR A 185 -12.42 21.75 -20.76
C TYR A 185 -11.16 20.91 -20.60
N ASP A 186 -11.33 19.62 -20.34
CA ASP A 186 -10.26 18.63 -20.33
C ASP A 186 -9.08 18.96 -19.40
N LEU A 187 -9.35 19.28 -18.13
CA LEU A 187 -8.31 19.43 -17.12
C LEU A 187 -7.71 18.06 -16.77
N TYR A 188 -6.38 17.95 -16.88
CA TYR A 188 -5.61 16.76 -16.52
C TYR A 188 -4.45 17.11 -15.60
N PRO A 189 -4.15 16.25 -14.60
CA PRO A 189 -4.96 15.13 -14.13
C PRO A 189 -6.24 15.59 -13.42
N SER A 190 -7.28 14.77 -13.43
CA SER A 190 -8.49 15.01 -12.67
C SER A 190 -8.75 13.81 -11.77
N PRO A 191 -8.93 13.99 -10.43
CA PRO A 191 -8.77 15.25 -9.69
C PRO A 191 -7.29 15.65 -9.50
N LEU A 192 -7.08 16.97 -9.27
CA LEU A 192 -5.76 17.53 -8.93
C LEU A 192 -5.38 17.23 -7.49
#